data_d2d551334b7ca78469f92fae2267145b
#
_entry.id   d2d551334b7ca78469f92fae2267145b
#
_cell.length_a   1.000
_cell.length_b   1.000
_cell.length_c   1.000
_cell.angle_alpha   90.00
_cell.angle_beta   90.00
_cell.angle_gamma   90.00
#
_symmetry.space_group_name_H-M   'P 1'
#
loop_
_entity.id
_entity.type
_entity.pdbx_description
1 polymer ?
#
loop_
_entity_poly.entity_id
_entity_poly.type
_entity_poly.pdbx_seq_one_letter_code
_entity_poly.pdbx_strand_id
1 'polypeptide(L)'
;HYADHVDYWNMWGNRTDYTAVVTLNDDFEGGEHYIKIGTETIERKLEAGRILIYPSDYVHGVRPVTSGVRKCVTFWIESSIPDPTMRYYITEMNKLHIKLVEHFEESETEDENRDILTTLDHVVCGLTKRSIQLRN
;
A
#
# COMPACT_ATOMS: atom_id res chain seq x y z
N HIS A 1 -15.05 -14.17 13.17
CA HIS A 1 -13.67 -13.70 13.20
C HIS A 1 -12.83 -14.42 12.14
N TYR A 2 -11.71 -13.85 11.80
CA TYR A 2 -10.74 -14.46 10.91
C TYR A 2 -9.40 -14.44 11.64
N ALA A 3 -8.87 -15.63 11.96
CA ALA A 3 -7.65 -15.77 12.74
C ALA A 3 -6.41 -15.26 11.99
N ASP A 4 -5.28 -15.20 12.69
CA ASP A 4 -3.98 -14.85 12.12
C ASP A 4 -3.69 -15.69 10.86
N HIS A 5 -3.41 -15.01 9.76
CA HIS A 5 -3.01 -15.62 8.50
C HIS A 5 -2.24 -14.63 7.64
N VAL A 6 -1.63 -15.13 6.59
CA VAL A 6 -1.06 -14.40 5.47
C VAL A 6 -1.86 -14.80 4.24
N ASP A 7 -2.16 -13.86 3.37
CA ASP A 7 -2.88 -14.18 2.14
C ASP A 7 -2.06 -15.07 1.22
N TYR A 8 -2.76 -15.86 0.42
CA TYR A 8 -2.10 -16.75 -0.52
C TYR A 8 -1.34 -15.92 -1.57
N TRP A 9 -0.10 -16.30 -1.87
CA TRP A 9 0.80 -15.55 -2.76
C TRP A 9 0.32 -15.43 -4.22
N ASN A 10 -0.64 -16.26 -4.62
CA ASN A 10 -1.18 -16.30 -5.98
C ASN A 10 -2.66 -16.64 -5.98
N MET A 11 -3.46 -15.85 -6.68
CA MET A 11 -4.89 -16.10 -6.89
C MET A 11 -5.16 -16.12 -8.41
N TRP A 12 -5.58 -17.28 -8.90
CA TRP A 12 -5.90 -17.51 -10.33
C TRP A 12 -4.79 -17.08 -11.31
N GLY A 13 -3.53 -17.34 -10.96
CA GLY A 13 -2.39 -16.99 -11.79
C GLY A 13 -1.87 -15.56 -11.60
N ASN A 14 -2.49 -14.76 -10.71
CA ASN A 14 -2.03 -13.40 -10.37
C ASN A 14 -1.34 -13.38 -9.02
N ARG A 15 -0.25 -12.60 -8.89
CA ARG A 15 0.35 -12.34 -7.57
C ARG A 15 -0.61 -11.50 -6.72
N THR A 16 -0.56 -11.74 -5.42
CA THR A 16 -1.27 -10.96 -4.41
C THR A 16 -0.28 -10.06 -3.69
N ASP A 17 0.12 -8.95 -4.31
CA ASP A 17 1.09 -8.03 -3.72
C ASP A 17 0.47 -7.17 -2.62
N TYR A 18 -0.79 -6.76 -2.80
CA TYR A 18 -1.56 -6.01 -1.83
C TYR A 18 -2.96 -6.59 -1.65
N THR A 19 -3.44 -6.57 -0.42
CA THR A 19 -4.82 -6.87 -0.08
C THR A 19 -5.58 -5.57 0.12
N ALA A 20 -6.77 -5.50 -0.47
CA ALA A 20 -7.68 -4.37 -0.34
C ALA A 20 -9.00 -4.85 0.25
N VAL A 21 -9.44 -4.21 1.34
CA VAL A 21 -10.69 -4.52 2.05
C VAL A 21 -11.57 -3.28 2.05
N VAL A 22 -12.70 -3.35 1.34
CA VAL A 22 -13.73 -2.29 1.34
C VAL A 22 -14.77 -2.61 2.40
N THR A 23 -14.99 -1.72 3.35
CA THR A 23 -16.03 -1.83 4.36
C THR A 23 -17.37 -1.41 3.77
N LEU A 24 -18.38 -2.28 3.84
CA LEU A 24 -19.70 -2.02 3.25
C LEU A 24 -20.71 -1.48 4.27
N ASN A 25 -20.49 -1.71 5.57
CA ASN A 25 -21.34 -1.22 6.65
C ASN A 25 -20.51 -1.02 7.92
N ASP A 26 -21.05 -0.25 8.88
CA ASP A 26 -20.42 0.03 10.19
C ASP A 26 -21.35 -0.18 11.37
N ASP A 27 -22.58 -0.70 11.12
CA ASP A 27 -23.63 -1.02 12.09
C ASP A 27 -23.40 -2.37 12.80
N PHE A 28 -22.18 -2.61 13.27
CA PHE A 28 -21.77 -3.80 14.01
C PHE A 28 -20.79 -3.43 15.13
N GLU A 29 -20.64 -4.30 16.13
CA GLU A 29 -19.65 -4.16 17.21
C GLU A 29 -18.54 -5.20 17.09
N GLY A 30 -17.32 -4.84 17.51
CA GLY A 30 -16.13 -5.64 17.28
C GLY A 30 -15.73 -5.66 15.80
N GLY A 31 -15.13 -6.73 15.34
CA GLY A 31 -14.80 -6.94 13.92
C GLY A 31 -13.70 -6.02 13.40
N GLU A 32 -12.85 -5.49 14.29
CA GLU A 32 -11.68 -4.70 13.91
C GLU A 32 -10.77 -5.53 13.01
N HIS A 33 -10.31 -4.93 11.93
CA HIS A 33 -9.23 -5.49 11.13
C HIS A 33 -7.90 -5.18 11.79
N TYR A 34 -7.03 -6.17 11.94
CA TYR A 34 -5.70 -5.96 12.49
C TYR A 34 -4.60 -6.48 11.58
N ILE A 35 -3.45 -5.81 11.63
CA ILE A 35 -2.24 -6.14 10.88
C ILE A 35 -1.06 -6.13 11.86
N LYS A 36 -0.20 -7.14 11.77
CA LYS A 36 1.02 -7.25 12.58
C LYS A 36 2.23 -6.78 11.77
N ILE A 37 2.95 -5.81 12.30
CA ILE A 37 4.17 -5.24 11.69
C ILE A 37 5.29 -5.31 12.71
N GLY A 38 6.21 -6.24 12.52
CA GLY A 38 7.23 -6.53 13.54
C GLY A 38 6.59 -6.96 14.86
N THR A 39 6.82 -6.22 15.94
CA THR A 39 6.23 -6.44 17.26
C THR A 39 4.92 -5.72 17.50
N GLU A 40 4.53 -4.84 16.58
CA GLU A 40 3.33 -4.00 16.71
C GLU A 40 2.11 -4.65 16.07
N THR A 41 0.94 -4.35 16.63
CA THR A 41 -0.36 -4.71 16.04
C THR A 41 -1.17 -3.43 15.82
N ILE A 42 -1.49 -3.16 14.57
CA ILE A 42 -2.33 -2.03 14.18
C ILE A 42 -3.75 -2.54 13.99
N GLU A 43 -4.70 -2.02 14.75
CA GLU A 43 -6.11 -2.37 14.64
C GLU A 43 -6.93 -1.20 14.10
N ARG A 44 -7.87 -1.49 13.21
CA ARG A 44 -8.76 -0.48 12.61
C ARG A 44 -10.17 -1.04 12.45
N LYS A 45 -11.14 -0.26 12.90
CA LYS A 45 -12.54 -0.37 12.48
C LYS A 45 -12.82 0.78 11.52
N LEU A 46 -13.12 0.46 10.27
CA LEU A 46 -13.37 1.45 9.24
C LEU A 46 -14.86 1.72 9.10
N GLU A 47 -15.21 2.95 8.82
CA GLU A 47 -16.55 3.37 8.43
C GLU A 47 -16.95 2.78 7.08
N ALA A 48 -18.26 2.68 6.82
CA ALA A 48 -18.77 2.25 5.53
C ALA A 48 -18.22 3.11 4.37
N GLY A 49 -17.86 2.47 3.27
CA GLY A 49 -17.25 3.09 2.09
C GLY A 49 -15.75 3.35 2.18
N ARG A 50 -15.11 3.09 3.33
CA ARG A 50 -13.66 3.18 3.47
C ARG A 50 -12.98 1.90 2.97
N ILE A 51 -11.75 2.09 2.48
CA ILE A 51 -10.88 1.00 2.03
C ILE A 51 -9.61 0.95 2.87
N LEU A 52 -9.22 -0.27 3.27
CA LEU A 52 -7.91 -0.57 3.85
C LEU A 52 -7.08 -1.31 2.81
N ILE A 53 -5.86 -0.82 2.54
CA ILE A 53 -4.91 -1.46 1.63
C ILE A 53 -3.62 -1.72 2.40
N TYR A 54 -3.09 -2.94 2.30
CA TYR A 54 -1.86 -3.35 2.97
C TYR A 54 -1.14 -4.44 2.16
N PRO A 55 0.19 -4.62 2.36
CA PRO A 55 0.93 -5.72 1.76
C PRO A 55 0.35 -7.08 2.18
N SER A 56 0.08 -7.95 1.22
CA SER A 56 -0.61 -9.23 1.47
C SER A 56 0.22 -10.24 2.27
N ASP A 57 1.53 -10.02 2.36
CA ASP A 57 2.48 -10.83 3.12
C ASP A 57 2.55 -10.48 4.62
N TYR A 58 1.80 -9.46 5.09
CA TYR A 58 1.69 -9.18 6.51
C TYR A 58 0.71 -10.13 7.19
N VAL A 59 1.08 -10.60 8.38
CA VAL A 59 0.15 -11.36 9.23
C VAL A 59 -1.00 -10.44 9.64
N HIS A 60 -2.20 -10.87 9.36
CA HIS A 60 -3.40 -10.07 9.64
C HIS A 60 -4.59 -10.94 10.02
N GLY A 61 -5.68 -10.31 10.42
CA GLY A 61 -6.92 -10.99 10.75
C GLY A 61 -8.04 -10.03 11.11
N VAL A 62 -9.14 -10.58 11.58
CA VAL A 62 -10.34 -9.83 12.00
C VAL A 62 -10.77 -10.30 13.39
N ARG A 63 -10.93 -9.36 14.32
CA ARG A 63 -11.44 -9.63 15.67
C ARG A 63 -12.86 -10.19 15.61
N PRO A 64 -13.32 -10.89 16.64
CA PRO A 64 -14.69 -11.34 16.70
C PRO A 64 -15.67 -10.17 16.54
N VAL A 65 -16.70 -10.37 15.71
CA VAL A 65 -17.88 -9.49 15.69
C VAL A 65 -18.74 -9.89 16.88
N THR A 66 -19.03 -8.95 17.76
CA THR A 66 -19.76 -9.18 19.00
C THR A 66 -21.25 -8.86 18.90
N SER A 67 -21.62 -8.00 17.95
CA SER A 67 -23.02 -7.66 17.63
C SER A 67 -23.13 -7.22 16.17
N GLY A 68 -24.25 -7.49 15.53
CA GLY A 68 -24.52 -7.17 14.13
C GLY A 68 -23.81 -8.08 13.13
N VAL A 69 -23.66 -7.62 11.91
CA VAL A 69 -23.04 -8.35 10.80
C VAL A 69 -22.05 -7.45 10.08
N ARG A 70 -20.77 -7.81 10.08
CA ARG A 70 -19.75 -7.12 9.30
C ARG A 70 -19.79 -7.58 7.83
N LYS A 71 -19.96 -6.64 6.92
CA LYS A 71 -19.95 -6.87 5.47
C LYS A 71 -18.76 -6.14 4.84
N CYS A 72 -18.01 -6.85 4.00
CA CYS A 72 -16.89 -6.25 3.26
C CYS A 72 -16.71 -6.95 1.91
N VAL A 73 -16.00 -6.27 1.01
CA VAL A 73 -15.44 -6.85 -0.21
C VAL A 73 -13.94 -6.90 -0.04
N THR A 74 -13.34 -8.05 -0.30
CA THR A 74 -11.89 -8.23 -0.31
C THR A 74 -11.44 -8.59 -1.73
N PHE A 75 -10.38 -7.95 -2.19
CA PHE A 75 -9.73 -8.27 -3.46
C PHE A 75 -8.22 -8.04 -3.34
N TRP A 76 -7.49 -8.59 -4.30
CA TRP A 76 -6.03 -8.49 -4.33
C TRP A 76 -5.58 -7.66 -5.52
N ILE A 77 -4.48 -6.96 -5.32
CA ILE A 77 -3.86 -6.09 -6.32
C ILE A 77 -2.49 -6.66 -6.65
N GLU A 78 -2.22 -6.87 -7.92
CA GLU A 78 -0.90 -7.20 -8.43
C GLU A 78 -0.18 -5.91 -8.81
N SER A 79 1.01 -5.70 -8.24
CA SER A 79 1.87 -4.58 -8.60
C SER A 79 2.59 -4.85 -9.92
N SER A 80 2.74 -3.84 -10.76
CA SER A 80 3.61 -3.91 -11.93
C SER A 80 5.10 -4.07 -11.57
N ILE A 81 5.48 -3.77 -10.33
CA ILE A 81 6.82 -3.99 -9.78
C ILE A 81 6.75 -5.19 -8.84
N PRO A 82 7.25 -6.38 -9.24
CA PRO A 82 7.15 -7.60 -8.45
C PRO A 82 7.95 -7.57 -7.14
N ASP A 83 9.14 -6.98 -7.17
CA ASP A 83 10.04 -6.93 -6.02
C ASP A 83 9.55 -5.93 -4.97
N PRO A 84 9.22 -6.37 -3.73
CA PRO A 84 8.71 -5.49 -2.69
C PRO A 84 9.74 -4.47 -2.22
N THR A 85 11.03 -4.80 -2.26
CA THR A 85 12.11 -3.89 -1.87
C THR A 85 12.23 -2.75 -2.88
N MET A 86 12.15 -3.07 -4.17
CA MET A 86 12.13 -2.06 -5.23
C MET A 86 10.89 -1.17 -5.17
N ARG A 87 9.72 -1.74 -4.88
CA ARG A 87 8.49 -0.94 -4.63
C ARG A 87 8.71 0.05 -3.50
N TYR A 88 9.30 -0.40 -2.39
CA TYR A 88 9.59 0.47 -1.26
C TYR A 88 10.54 1.61 -1.65
N TYR A 89 11.71 1.33 -2.24
CA TYR A 89 12.67 2.37 -2.60
C TYR A 89 12.13 3.35 -3.64
N ILE A 90 11.44 2.88 -4.66
CA ILE A 90 10.82 3.75 -5.67
C ILE A 90 9.77 4.66 -5.01
N THR A 91 8.99 4.15 -4.07
CA THR A 91 8.00 4.94 -3.31
C THR A 91 8.67 6.01 -2.46
N GLU A 92 9.75 5.67 -1.73
CA GLU A 92 10.47 6.65 -0.90
C GLU A 92 11.15 7.74 -1.74
N MET A 93 11.72 7.37 -2.89
CA MET A 93 12.30 8.34 -3.83
C MET A 93 11.24 9.28 -4.42
N ASN A 94 10.05 8.76 -4.78
CA ASN A 94 8.95 9.61 -5.23
C ASN A 94 8.47 10.58 -4.13
N LYS A 95 8.39 10.13 -2.87
CA LYS A 95 8.07 11.01 -1.74
C LYS A 95 9.12 12.10 -1.56
N LEU A 96 10.40 11.77 -1.71
CA LEU A 96 11.49 12.74 -1.66
C LEU A 96 11.36 13.76 -2.80
N HIS A 97 11.08 13.30 -4.02
CA HIS A 97 10.86 14.16 -5.17
C HIS A 97 9.74 15.18 -4.91
N ILE A 98 8.58 14.72 -4.43
CA ILE A 98 7.45 15.61 -4.09
C ILE A 98 7.88 16.67 -3.06
N LYS A 99 8.55 16.27 -1.98
CA LYS A 99 9.03 17.22 -0.95
C LYS A 99 10.05 18.24 -1.50
N LEU A 100 10.92 17.82 -2.43
CA LEU A 100 11.87 18.73 -3.06
C LEU A 100 11.17 19.70 -4.01
N VAL A 101 10.17 19.25 -4.78
CA VAL A 101 9.33 20.14 -5.61
C VAL A 101 8.68 21.22 -4.73
N GLU A 102 7.98 20.81 -3.66
CA GLU A 102 7.34 21.75 -2.72
C GLU A 102 8.35 22.73 -2.10
N HIS A 103 9.55 22.27 -1.72
CA HIS A 103 10.59 23.12 -1.14
C HIS A 103 11.17 24.10 -2.15
N PHE A 104 11.35 23.69 -3.40
CA PHE A 104 11.96 24.52 -4.44
C PHE A 104 10.98 25.50 -5.09
N GLU A 105 9.68 25.28 -5.03
CA GLU A 105 8.67 26.27 -5.45
C GLU A 105 8.75 27.57 -4.62
N GLU A 106 9.32 27.52 -3.41
CA GLU A 106 9.52 28.66 -2.53
C GLU A 106 10.91 29.35 -2.72
N SER A 107 11.78 28.83 -3.61
CA SER A 107 13.18 29.25 -3.76
C SER A 107 13.41 30.08 -5.03
N GLU A 108 14.22 31.14 -4.94
CA GLU A 108 14.59 32.00 -6.07
C GLU A 108 15.67 31.41 -7.01
N THR A 109 16.21 30.20 -6.72
CA THR A 109 17.29 29.57 -7.51
C THR A 109 16.74 28.48 -8.45
N GLU A 110 16.12 28.89 -9.57
CA GLU A 110 15.41 27.97 -10.48
C GLU A 110 16.32 26.94 -11.19
N ASP A 111 17.52 27.35 -11.65
CA ASP A 111 18.32 26.47 -12.53
C ASP A 111 19.00 25.32 -11.77
N GLU A 112 19.60 25.57 -10.59
CA GLU A 112 20.25 24.54 -9.77
C GLU A 112 19.21 23.53 -9.23
N ASN A 113 18.05 24.02 -8.81
CA ASN A 113 16.96 23.21 -8.30
C ASN A 113 16.37 22.28 -9.38
N ARG A 114 16.27 22.78 -10.62
CA ARG A 114 15.79 22.00 -11.77
C ARG A 114 16.73 20.85 -12.11
N ASP A 115 18.05 21.03 -12.02
CA ASP A 115 19.02 19.97 -12.28
C ASP A 115 18.91 18.83 -11.26
N ILE A 116 18.74 19.15 -9.97
CA ILE A 116 18.52 18.17 -8.91
C ILE A 116 17.24 17.35 -9.16
N LEU A 117 16.13 18.01 -9.46
CA LEU A 117 14.85 17.33 -9.74
C LEU A 117 14.95 16.44 -10.98
N THR A 118 15.56 16.94 -12.06
CA THR A 118 15.76 16.19 -13.31
C THR A 118 16.65 14.96 -13.08
N THR A 119 17.69 15.07 -12.28
CA THR A 119 18.56 13.95 -11.92
C THR A 119 17.79 12.90 -11.12
N LEU A 120 16.99 13.30 -10.14
CA LEU A 120 16.17 12.41 -9.34
C LEU A 120 15.12 11.70 -10.21
N ASP A 121 14.43 12.42 -11.09
CA ASP A 121 13.47 11.84 -12.05
C ASP A 121 14.13 10.80 -12.95
N HIS A 122 15.34 11.08 -13.45
CA HIS A 122 16.08 10.14 -14.28
C HIS A 122 16.35 8.83 -13.52
N VAL A 123 16.78 8.91 -12.27
CA VAL A 123 17.03 7.74 -11.42
C VAL A 123 15.74 6.97 -11.14
N VAL A 124 14.67 7.65 -10.72
CA VAL A 124 13.37 7.04 -10.41
C VAL A 124 12.77 6.36 -11.65
N CYS A 125 12.75 7.07 -12.78
CA CYS A 125 12.28 6.51 -14.05
C CYS A 125 13.11 5.31 -14.50
N GLY A 126 14.42 5.38 -14.37
CA GLY A 126 15.34 4.27 -14.73
C GLY A 126 15.10 3.04 -13.89
N LEU A 127 14.98 3.18 -12.57
CA LEU A 127 14.66 2.09 -11.65
C LEU A 127 13.29 1.51 -11.93
N THR A 128 12.28 2.36 -12.11
CA THR A 128 10.90 1.95 -12.40
C THR A 128 10.84 1.12 -13.68
N LYS A 129 11.41 1.63 -14.78
CA LYS A 129 11.41 0.92 -16.08
C LYS A 129 12.09 -0.45 -16.03
N ARG A 130 13.17 -0.60 -15.25
CA ARG A 130 13.88 -1.87 -15.09
C ARG A 130 13.14 -2.84 -14.17
N SER A 131 12.34 -2.35 -13.26
CA SER A 131 11.62 -3.14 -12.24
C SER A 131 10.23 -3.58 -12.71
N ILE A 132 9.66 -2.90 -13.71
CA ILE A 132 8.35 -3.25 -14.24
C ILE A 132 8.41 -4.58 -15.00
N GLN A 133 7.52 -5.50 -14.62
CA GLN A 133 7.18 -6.68 -15.41
C GLN A 133 5.80 -6.44 -16.01
N LEU A 134 5.78 -6.18 -17.31
CA LEU A 134 4.53 -6.13 -18.06
C LEU A 134 4.10 -7.57 -18.36
N ARG A 135 2.81 -7.86 -18.18
CA ARG A 135 2.23 -9.11 -18.67
C ARG A 135 2.13 -9.04 -20.19
N ASN A 136 2.67 -10.04 -20.85
CA ASN A 136 2.41 -10.30 -22.28
C ASN A 136 1.06 -10.97 -22.45
#